data_3b49092f53553747aeb6cbeb4d770161
#
_entry.id   3b49092f53553747aeb6cbeb4d770161
#
_cell.length_a   1.000
_cell.length_b   1.000
_cell.length_c   1.000
_cell.angle_alpha   90.00
_cell.angle_beta   90.00
_cell.angle_gamma   90.00
#
_symmetry.space_group_name_H-M   'P 1'
#
loop_
_entity.id
_entity.type
_entity.pdbx_description
1 polymer ?
#
loop_
_entity_poly.entity_id
_entity_poly.type
_entity_poly.pdbx_seq_one_letter_code
_entity_poly.pdbx_strand_id
1 'polypeptide(L)'
;IKDIREGTMHAEFNALRAQVAINDGNPDEAERLAKLALEELPPGWFYSRIVATSVLGEVLHCKGELTRSLALMQQTEQMARQHDVWHYALWSLIQQSEILFAQGFLQTAWETQEKAFQLINEQHLEQLPMHEFLVRIRAQLLWAWARLDEAEASARSGIEVLSSYQPQQQLQCLAMLIQCSLARGDLDNARSQLNRLENLLGNGKY
;
A
#
# COMPACT_ATOMS: atom_id res chain seq x y z
N ILE A 1 18.29 3.75 34.57
CA ILE A 1 18.04 4.76 33.52
C ILE A 1 18.77 4.38 32.21
N LYS A 2 20.05 3.89 32.28
CA LYS A 2 20.84 3.50 31.10
C LYS A 2 20.22 2.27 30.42
N ASP A 3 19.86 1.26 31.18
CA ASP A 3 19.28 0.00 30.70
C ASP A 3 17.89 0.22 30.03
N ILE A 4 17.09 1.16 30.55
CA ILE A 4 15.78 1.48 29.94
C ILE A 4 15.96 2.15 28.58
N ARG A 5 16.97 3.03 28.41
CA ARG A 5 17.24 3.66 27.12
C ARG A 5 17.77 2.68 26.08
N GLU A 6 18.61 1.74 26.48
CA GLU A 6 19.15 0.70 25.60
C GLU A 6 18.04 -0.25 25.12
N GLY A 7 17.15 -0.70 26.01
CA GLY A 7 15.99 -1.51 25.65
C GLY A 7 15.01 -0.80 24.70
N THR A 8 14.73 0.48 24.97
CA THR A 8 13.84 1.27 24.11
C THR A 8 14.44 1.50 22.73
N MET A 9 15.74 1.81 22.62
CA MET A 9 16.41 1.91 21.32
C MET A 9 16.34 0.58 20.54
N HIS A 10 16.52 -0.55 21.21
CA HIS A 10 16.39 -1.85 20.58
C HIS A 10 14.99 -2.11 20.04
N ALA A 11 13.96 -1.73 20.79
CA ALA A 11 12.58 -1.83 20.35
C ALA A 11 12.27 -0.94 19.13
N GLU A 12 12.81 0.27 19.06
CA GLU A 12 12.70 1.13 17.87
C GLU A 12 13.38 0.50 16.65
N PHE A 13 14.59 -0.04 16.83
CA PHE A 13 15.27 -0.77 15.76
C PHE A 13 14.44 -1.97 15.28
N ASN A 14 13.78 -2.69 16.18
CA ASN A 14 12.90 -3.78 15.80
C ASN A 14 11.70 -3.31 14.96
N ALA A 15 11.10 -2.15 15.28
CA ALA A 15 10.03 -1.58 14.46
C ALA A 15 10.52 -1.25 13.03
N LEU A 16 11.69 -0.61 12.91
CA LEU A 16 12.27 -0.27 11.60
C LEU A 16 12.71 -1.53 10.82
N ARG A 17 13.30 -2.51 11.49
CA ARG A 17 13.66 -3.79 10.87
C ARG A 17 12.44 -4.57 10.42
N ALA A 18 11.33 -4.48 11.14
CA ALA A 18 10.06 -5.08 10.73
C ALA A 18 9.58 -4.46 9.40
N GLN A 19 9.69 -3.13 9.25
CA GLN A 19 9.35 -2.46 7.98
C GLN A 19 10.26 -2.90 6.84
N VAL A 20 11.56 -3.06 7.08
CA VAL A 20 12.49 -3.59 6.07
C VAL A 20 12.11 -5.04 5.70
N ALA A 21 11.84 -5.88 6.69
CA ALA A 21 11.50 -7.28 6.46
C ALA A 21 10.22 -7.46 5.63
N ILE A 22 9.18 -6.65 5.85
CA ILE A 22 7.95 -6.73 5.04
C ILE A 22 8.22 -6.25 3.61
N ASN A 23 9.02 -5.21 3.41
CA ASN A 23 9.41 -4.73 2.10
C ASN A 23 10.26 -5.75 1.32
N ASP A 24 11.08 -6.53 2.02
CA ASP A 24 11.89 -7.62 1.46
C ASP A 24 11.08 -8.92 1.22
N GLY A 25 9.77 -8.89 1.46
CA GLY A 25 8.89 -10.04 1.26
C GLY A 25 9.04 -11.14 2.32
N ASN A 26 9.48 -10.80 3.52
CA ASN A 26 9.60 -11.72 4.65
C ASN A 26 8.58 -11.40 5.77
N PRO A 27 7.29 -11.75 5.57
CA PRO A 27 6.22 -11.40 6.49
C PRO A 27 6.34 -12.07 7.88
N ASP A 28 6.95 -13.24 7.97
CA ASP A 28 7.09 -13.92 9.26
C ASP A 28 8.12 -13.23 10.17
N GLU A 29 9.24 -12.80 9.61
CA GLU A 29 10.23 -12.02 10.37
C GLU A 29 9.67 -10.62 10.68
N ALA A 30 8.94 -10.00 9.76
CA ALA A 30 8.27 -8.73 9.98
C ALA A 30 7.28 -8.81 11.16
N GLU A 31 6.46 -9.87 11.21
CA GLU A 31 5.52 -10.10 12.30
C GLU A 31 6.23 -10.25 13.65
N ARG A 32 7.27 -11.07 13.68
CA ARG A 32 8.05 -11.33 14.89
C ARG A 32 8.66 -10.04 15.46
N LEU A 33 9.30 -9.26 14.60
CA LEU A 33 9.95 -8.01 14.97
C LEU A 33 8.94 -6.92 15.39
N ALA A 34 7.82 -6.79 14.67
CA ALA A 34 6.80 -5.81 15.00
C ALA A 34 6.11 -6.11 16.34
N LYS A 35 5.82 -7.38 16.63
CA LYS A 35 5.28 -7.79 17.94
C LYS A 35 6.26 -7.48 19.07
N LEU A 36 7.51 -7.85 18.90
CA LEU A 36 8.55 -7.58 19.89
C LEU A 36 8.70 -6.07 20.15
N ALA A 37 8.68 -5.27 19.09
CA ALA A 37 8.72 -3.81 19.22
C ALA A 37 7.51 -3.28 20.02
N LEU A 38 6.29 -3.74 19.73
CA LEU A 38 5.09 -3.26 20.44
C LEU A 38 5.04 -3.67 21.91
N GLU A 39 5.64 -4.81 22.27
CA GLU A 39 5.76 -5.27 23.66
C GLU A 39 6.73 -4.42 24.47
N GLU A 40 7.85 -3.98 23.87
CA GLU A 40 8.93 -3.29 24.54
C GLU A 40 8.84 -1.76 24.46
N LEU A 41 8.13 -1.20 23.44
CA LEU A 41 8.01 0.25 23.25
C LEU A 41 7.11 0.89 24.32
N PRO A 42 7.59 1.91 25.04
CA PRO A 42 6.75 2.68 25.94
C PRO A 42 5.59 3.40 25.20
N PRO A 43 4.47 3.69 25.88
CA PRO A 43 3.31 4.33 25.25
C PRO A 43 3.59 5.66 24.54
N GLY A 44 4.57 6.44 25.00
CA GLY A 44 4.93 7.74 24.42
C GLY A 44 5.78 7.67 23.14
N TRP A 45 6.15 6.49 22.68
CA TRP A 45 6.94 6.29 21.45
C TRP A 45 6.05 6.06 20.25
N PHE A 46 5.19 7.05 19.95
CA PHE A 46 4.09 6.86 19.00
C PHE A 46 4.58 6.56 17.60
N TYR A 47 5.67 7.18 17.11
CA TYR A 47 6.15 6.95 15.75
C TYR A 47 6.51 5.48 15.53
N SER A 48 7.35 4.92 16.39
CA SER A 48 7.76 3.51 16.28
C SER A 48 6.59 2.54 16.51
N ARG A 49 5.63 2.92 17.36
CA ARG A 49 4.38 2.15 17.52
C ARG A 49 3.50 2.21 16.28
N ILE A 50 3.39 3.37 15.62
CA ILE A 50 2.69 3.52 14.32
C ILE A 50 3.33 2.60 13.29
N VAL A 51 4.67 2.65 13.15
CA VAL A 51 5.42 1.77 12.23
C VAL A 51 5.11 0.30 12.50
N ALA A 52 5.29 -0.17 13.73
CA ALA A 52 5.10 -1.58 14.09
C ALA A 52 3.64 -2.04 13.90
N THR A 53 2.65 -1.19 14.21
CA THR A 53 1.22 -1.50 14.01
C THR A 53 0.89 -1.57 12.53
N SER A 54 1.43 -0.65 11.71
CA SER A 54 1.27 -0.67 10.24
C SER A 54 1.82 -1.97 9.66
N VAL A 55 3.04 -2.34 10.04
CA VAL A 55 3.67 -3.59 9.57
C VAL A 55 2.83 -4.82 9.92
N LEU A 56 2.28 -4.90 11.13
CA LEU A 56 1.39 -6.02 11.49
C LEU A 56 0.12 -6.04 10.64
N GLY A 57 -0.43 -4.88 10.30
CA GLY A 57 -1.56 -4.78 9.38
C GLY A 57 -1.20 -5.34 7.99
N GLU A 58 -0.04 -4.97 7.45
CA GLU A 58 0.47 -5.45 6.15
C GLU A 58 0.73 -6.97 6.18
N VAL A 59 1.34 -7.48 7.25
CA VAL A 59 1.53 -8.93 7.46
C VAL A 59 0.20 -9.68 7.43
N LEU A 60 -0.82 -9.18 8.14
CA LEU A 60 -2.14 -9.81 8.15
C LEU A 60 -2.81 -9.77 6.77
N HIS A 61 -2.59 -8.69 6.00
CA HIS A 61 -3.03 -8.61 4.61
C HIS A 61 -2.37 -9.71 3.77
N CYS A 62 -1.06 -9.85 3.84
CA CYS A 62 -0.33 -10.93 3.14
C CYS A 62 -0.80 -12.33 3.52
N LYS A 63 -1.24 -12.53 4.77
CA LYS A 63 -1.78 -13.80 5.27
C LYS A 63 -3.27 -14.00 4.95
N GLY A 64 -3.92 -13.04 4.30
CA GLY A 64 -5.35 -13.11 3.95
C GLY A 64 -6.30 -12.84 5.13
N GLU A 65 -5.79 -12.40 6.28
CA GLU A 65 -6.58 -12.06 7.47
C GLU A 65 -7.16 -10.64 7.35
N LEU A 66 -7.94 -10.40 6.30
CA LEU A 66 -8.35 -9.08 5.83
C LEU A 66 -9.09 -8.25 6.89
N THR A 67 -9.97 -8.86 7.68
CA THR A 67 -10.74 -8.15 8.72
C THR A 67 -9.83 -7.62 9.84
N ARG A 68 -8.86 -8.42 10.26
CA ARG A 68 -7.89 -8.01 11.30
C ARG A 68 -6.92 -6.97 10.76
N SER A 69 -6.48 -7.15 9.52
CA SER A 69 -5.64 -6.20 8.81
C SER A 69 -6.32 -4.83 8.73
N LEU A 70 -7.59 -4.78 8.28
CA LEU A 70 -8.37 -3.55 8.22
C LEU A 70 -8.44 -2.84 9.57
N ALA A 71 -8.70 -3.57 10.66
CA ALA A 71 -8.76 -3.01 12.00
C ALA A 71 -7.42 -2.37 12.43
N LEU A 72 -6.29 -3.03 12.14
CA LEU A 72 -4.96 -2.47 12.43
C LEU A 72 -4.64 -1.24 11.57
N MET A 73 -5.03 -1.23 10.29
CA MET A 73 -4.84 -0.05 9.44
C MET A 73 -5.68 1.13 9.91
N GLN A 74 -6.91 0.91 10.38
CA GLN A 74 -7.74 1.95 11.00
C GLN A 74 -7.12 2.48 12.29
N GLN A 75 -6.57 1.60 13.13
CA GLN A 75 -5.84 1.99 14.33
C GLN A 75 -4.59 2.81 13.98
N THR A 76 -3.83 2.38 12.98
CA THR A 76 -2.63 3.10 12.50
C THR A 76 -3.00 4.50 12.00
N GLU A 77 -4.05 4.62 11.18
CA GLU A 77 -4.54 5.92 10.71
C GLU A 77 -4.90 6.85 11.87
N GLN A 78 -5.67 6.35 12.84
CA GLN A 78 -6.06 7.13 14.00
C GLN A 78 -4.85 7.63 14.79
N MET A 79 -3.90 6.75 15.11
CA MET A 79 -2.67 7.13 15.82
C MET A 79 -1.83 8.13 15.01
N ALA A 80 -1.70 7.91 13.70
CA ALA A 80 -0.94 8.76 12.82
C ALA A 80 -1.52 10.19 12.76
N ARG A 81 -2.85 10.32 12.64
CA ARG A 81 -3.54 11.62 12.69
C ARG A 81 -3.40 12.32 14.04
N GLN A 82 -3.46 11.59 15.15
CA GLN A 82 -3.32 12.16 16.51
C GLN A 82 -1.93 12.75 16.75
N HIS A 83 -0.92 12.31 16.01
CA HIS A 83 0.47 12.72 16.18
C HIS A 83 1.07 13.39 14.95
N ASP A 84 0.23 13.88 14.02
CA ASP A 84 0.63 14.58 12.80
C ASP A 84 1.59 13.79 11.90
N VAL A 85 1.52 12.44 11.93
CA VAL A 85 2.34 11.56 11.11
C VAL A 85 1.61 11.26 9.79
N TRP A 86 1.41 12.30 8.99
CA TRP A 86 0.51 12.31 7.82
C TRP A 86 0.84 11.28 6.76
N HIS A 87 2.11 10.95 6.55
CA HIS A 87 2.50 9.91 5.59
C HIS A 87 2.00 8.51 6.01
N TYR A 88 1.98 8.18 7.32
CA TYR A 88 1.38 6.93 7.80
C TYR A 88 -0.14 6.98 7.80
N ALA A 89 -0.75 8.14 8.03
CA ALA A 89 -2.20 8.29 7.86
C ALA A 89 -2.61 8.04 6.40
N LEU A 90 -1.86 8.60 5.44
CA LEU A 90 -2.08 8.36 4.01
C LEU A 90 -1.85 6.89 3.64
N TRP A 91 -0.73 6.30 4.06
CA TRP A 91 -0.43 4.88 3.83
C TRP A 91 -1.54 3.97 4.35
N SER A 92 -2.04 4.24 5.54
CA SER A 92 -3.13 3.47 6.13
C SER A 92 -4.42 3.54 5.33
N LEU A 93 -4.79 4.71 4.80
CA LEU A 93 -5.95 4.86 3.92
C LEU A 93 -5.79 4.09 2.60
N ILE A 94 -4.58 4.10 2.02
CA ILE A 94 -4.26 3.32 0.83
C ILE A 94 -4.48 1.84 1.10
N GLN A 95 -3.90 1.31 2.18
CA GLN A 95 -4.03 -0.09 2.58
C GLN A 95 -5.49 -0.46 2.91
N GLN A 96 -6.22 0.39 3.63
CA GLN A 96 -7.64 0.17 3.89
C GLN A 96 -8.45 0.04 2.59
N SER A 97 -8.19 0.91 1.60
CA SER A 97 -8.88 0.85 0.31
C SER A 97 -8.58 -0.47 -0.42
N GLU A 98 -7.33 -0.94 -0.41
CA GLU A 98 -6.93 -2.20 -1.02
C GLU A 98 -7.58 -3.41 -0.33
N ILE A 99 -7.59 -3.43 1.01
CA ILE A 99 -8.22 -4.48 1.80
C ILE A 99 -9.74 -4.51 1.55
N LEU A 100 -10.40 -3.36 1.54
CA LEU A 100 -11.83 -3.26 1.26
C LEU A 100 -12.19 -3.72 -0.15
N PHE A 101 -11.34 -3.38 -1.15
CA PHE A 101 -11.46 -3.90 -2.50
C PHE A 101 -11.37 -5.43 -2.51
N ALA A 102 -10.36 -6.00 -1.84
CA ALA A 102 -10.18 -7.45 -1.74
C ALA A 102 -11.35 -8.17 -1.03
N GLN A 103 -12.04 -7.49 -0.10
CA GLN A 103 -13.25 -7.98 0.54
C GLN A 103 -14.52 -7.81 -0.30
N GLY A 104 -14.44 -7.12 -1.45
CA GLY A 104 -15.58 -6.82 -2.32
C GLY A 104 -16.41 -5.61 -1.88
N PHE A 105 -15.99 -4.83 -0.89
CA PHE A 105 -16.66 -3.61 -0.44
C PHE A 105 -16.27 -2.42 -1.32
N LEU A 106 -16.57 -2.50 -2.63
CA LEU A 106 -16.08 -1.59 -3.65
C LEU A 106 -16.45 -0.13 -3.39
N GLN A 107 -17.68 0.15 -2.94
CA GLN A 107 -18.11 1.50 -2.65
C GLN A 107 -17.35 2.10 -1.46
N THR A 108 -17.17 1.34 -0.40
CA THR A 108 -16.41 1.77 0.78
C THR A 108 -14.93 1.96 0.45
N ALA A 109 -14.37 1.09 -0.42
CA ALA A 109 -13.00 1.24 -0.92
C ALA A 109 -12.82 2.56 -1.68
N TRP A 110 -13.78 2.91 -2.54
CA TRP A 110 -13.80 4.19 -3.27
C TRP A 110 -13.86 5.39 -2.32
N GLU A 111 -14.79 5.37 -1.36
CA GLU A 111 -14.94 6.43 -0.37
C GLU A 111 -13.66 6.61 0.47
N THR A 112 -12.97 5.50 0.75
CA THR A 112 -11.68 5.52 1.45
C THR A 112 -10.58 6.16 0.59
N GLN A 113 -10.58 5.92 -0.72
CA GLN A 113 -9.69 6.61 -1.65
C GLN A 113 -9.96 8.12 -1.71
N GLU A 114 -11.22 8.53 -1.76
CA GLU A 114 -11.55 9.95 -1.76
C GLU A 114 -11.02 10.65 -0.48
N LYS A 115 -11.10 9.99 0.67
CA LYS A 115 -10.48 10.48 1.92
C LYS A 115 -8.96 10.58 1.80
N ALA A 116 -8.31 9.64 1.11
CA ALA A 116 -6.86 9.69 0.89
C ALA A 116 -6.47 10.86 -0.03
N PHE A 117 -7.19 11.09 -1.12
CA PHE A 117 -6.97 12.26 -2.00
C PHE A 117 -7.23 13.58 -1.28
N GLN A 118 -8.27 13.64 -0.45
CA GLN A 118 -8.54 14.80 0.38
C GLN A 118 -7.38 15.08 1.34
N LEU A 119 -6.86 14.05 2.01
CA LEU A 119 -5.71 14.17 2.92
C LEU A 119 -4.45 14.67 2.19
N ILE A 120 -4.18 14.19 0.96
CA ILE A 120 -3.07 14.66 0.14
C ILE A 120 -3.18 16.18 -0.07
N ASN A 121 -4.35 16.66 -0.49
CA ASN A 121 -4.58 18.08 -0.74
C ASN A 121 -4.50 18.93 0.54
N GLU A 122 -5.10 18.46 1.64
CA GLU A 122 -5.14 19.19 2.91
C GLU A 122 -3.76 19.31 3.57
N GLN A 123 -2.92 18.29 3.41
CA GLN A 123 -1.61 18.21 4.08
C GLN A 123 -0.43 18.41 3.11
N HIS A 124 -0.72 18.79 1.84
CA HIS A 124 0.29 19.05 0.81
C HIS A 124 1.27 17.87 0.62
N LEU A 125 0.71 16.65 0.49
CA LEU A 125 1.48 15.42 0.38
C LEU A 125 1.72 14.97 -1.08
N GLU A 126 1.53 15.84 -2.07
CA GLU A 126 1.65 15.55 -3.51
C GLU A 126 3.08 15.08 -3.88
N GLN A 127 4.07 15.46 -3.08
CA GLN A 127 5.46 15.05 -3.28
C GLN A 127 5.76 13.61 -2.82
N LEU A 128 4.85 12.99 -2.08
CA LEU A 128 5.03 11.62 -1.64
C LEU A 128 4.66 10.66 -2.77
N PRO A 129 5.55 9.68 -3.10
CA PRO A 129 5.27 8.71 -4.17
C PRO A 129 4.10 7.76 -3.85
N MET A 130 3.54 7.83 -2.64
CA MET A 130 2.44 6.96 -2.19
C MET A 130 1.14 7.17 -2.95
N HIS A 131 0.87 8.36 -3.49
CA HIS A 131 -0.37 8.61 -4.25
C HIS A 131 -0.48 7.72 -5.50
N GLU A 132 0.64 7.21 -5.98
CA GLU A 132 0.71 6.31 -7.12
C GLU A 132 -0.03 4.99 -6.87
N PHE A 133 -0.01 4.49 -5.62
CA PHE A 133 -0.78 3.30 -5.23
C PHE A 133 -2.30 3.53 -5.38
N LEU A 134 -2.76 4.75 -5.09
CA LEU A 134 -4.17 5.11 -5.24
C LEU A 134 -4.63 5.01 -6.69
N VAL A 135 -3.80 5.44 -7.64
CA VAL A 135 -4.11 5.39 -9.08
C VAL A 135 -4.32 3.96 -9.54
N ARG A 136 -3.50 3.02 -9.07
CA ARG A 136 -3.63 1.59 -9.36
C ARG A 136 -4.94 1.01 -8.81
N ILE A 137 -5.21 1.24 -7.53
CA ILE A 137 -6.43 0.72 -6.89
C ILE A 137 -7.67 1.36 -7.53
N ARG A 138 -7.60 2.64 -7.92
CA ARG A 138 -8.66 3.34 -8.64
C ARG A 138 -8.96 2.67 -9.98
N ALA A 139 -7.92 2.29 -10.73
CA ALA A 139 -8.10 1.54 -11.97
C ALA A 139 -8.81 0.21 -11.76
N GLN A 140 -8.48 -0.52 -10.69
CA GLN A 140 -9.13 -1.78 -10.34
C GLN A 140 -10.61 -1.58 -9.96
N LEU A 141 -10.94 -0.56 -9.17
CA LEU A 141 -12.31 -0.22 -8.80
C LEU A 141 -13.16 0.15 -10.02
N LEU A 142 -12.62 1.00 -10.90
CA LEU A 142 -13.29 1.41 -12.14
C LEU A 142 -13.53 0.23 -13.08
N TRP A 143 -12.56 -0.67 -13.19
CA TRP A 143 -12.69 -1.90 -13.95
C TRP A 143 -13.78 -2.83 -13.37
N ALA A 144 -13.82 -3.00 -12.04
CA ALA A 144 -14.85 -3.79 -11.37
C ALA A 144 -16.28 -3.24 -11.61
N TRP A 145 -16.41 -1.94 -11.86
CA TRP A 145 -17.68 -1.29 -12.25
C TRP A 145 -17.89 -1.22 -13.76
N ALA A 146 -17.08 -1.91 -14.57
CA ALA A 146 -17.11 -1.89 -16.03
C ALA A 146 -16.92 -0.48 -16.64
N ARG A 147 -16.34 0.49 -15.90
CA ARG A 147 -15.98 1.83 -16.39
C ARG A 147 -14.63 1.77 -17.10
N LEU A 148 -14.57 1.02 -18.22
CA LEU A 148 -13.31 0.61 -18.85
C LEU A 148 -12.45 1.77 -19.34
N ASP A 149 -13.06 2.85 -19.87
CA ASP A 149 -12.29 4.01 -20.36
C ASP A 149 -11.58 4.74 -19.23
N GLU A 150 -12.23 4.89 -18.09
CA GLU A 150 -11.67 5.53 -16.91
C GLU A 150 -10.64 4.63 -16.21
N ALA A 151 -10.90 3.31 -16.18
CA ALA A 151 -9.93 2.33 -15.67
C ALA A 151 -8.65 2.37 -16.49
N GLU A 152 -8.75 2.39 -17.81
CA GLU A 152 -7.60 2.50 -18.71
C GLU A 152 -6.85 3.82 -18.53
N ALA A 153 -7.55 4.94 -18.45
CA ALA A 153 -6.94 6.25 -18.22
C ALA A 153 -6.16 6.26 -16.89
N SER A 154 -6.76 5.74 -15.81
CA SER A 154 -6.12 5.62 -14.51
C SER A 154 -4.88 4.71 -14.57
N ALA A 155 -4.96 3.54 -15.19
CA ALA A 155 -3.82 2.64 -15.32
C ALA A 155 -2.69 3.23 -16.15
N ARG A 156 -2.97 3.99 -17.23
CA ARG A 156 -1.95 4.69 -18.03
C ARG A 156 -1.23 5.76 -17.21
N SER A 157 -1.97 6.58 -16.47
CA SER A 157 -1.39 7.56 -15.55
C SER A 157 -0.46 6.90 -14.54
N GLY A 158 -0.86 5.75 -13.96
CA GLY A 158 -0.02 4.99 -13.06
C GLY A 158 1.30 4.54 -13.69
N ILE A 159 1.30 4.10 -14.96
CA ILE A 159 2.53 3.69 -15.65
C ILE A 159 3.49 4.86 -15.86
N GLU A 160 2.99 6.04 -16.21
CA GLU A 160 3.82 7.23 -16.46
C GLU A 160 4.54 7.70 -15.20
N VAL A 161 3.84 7.68 -14.07
CA VAL A 161 4.36 8.13 -12.78
C VAL A 161 5.28 7.08 -12.14
N LEU A 162 4.92 5.79 -12.21
CA LEU A 162 5.62 4.67 -11.56
C LEU A 162 6.94 4.25 -12.25
N SER A 163 7.28 4.82 -13.40
CA SER A 163 8.42 4.35 -14.22
C SER A 163 9.78 4.38 -13.51
N SER A 164 9.91 5.14 -12.43
CA SER A 164 11.20 5.40 -11.77
C SER A 164 11.42 4.68 -10.44
N TYR A 165 10.37 4.36 -9.69
CA TYR A 165 10.51 4.00 -8.28
C TYR A 165 9.89 2.66 -7.86
N GLN A 166 8.87 2.15 -8.57
CA GLN A 166 8.14 0.95 -8.15
C GLN A 166 7.75 0.06 -9.33
N PRO A 167 8.68 -0.74 -9.84
CA PRO A 167 8.43 -1.60 -11.00
C PRO A 167 7.28 -2.58 -10.80
N GLN A 168 7.07 -3.11 -9.59
CA GLN A 168 5.95 -4.04 -9.31
C GLN A 168 4.58 -3.38 -9.50
N GLN A 169 4.42 -2.13 -9.12
CA GLN A 169 3.17 -1.38 -9.32
C GLN A 169 2.92 -1.11 -10.81
N GLN A 170 3.98 -0.84 -11.56
CA GLN A 170 3.91 -0.68 -13.01
C GLN A 170 3.41 -1.96 -13.70
N LEU A 171 3.86 -3.13 -13.26
CA LEU A 171 3.38 -4.42 -13.78
C LEU A 171 1.88 -4.59 -13.54
N GLN A 172 1.39 -4.19 -12.36
CA GLN A 172 -0.04 -4.27 -12.04
C GLN A 172 -0.88 -3.32 -12.89
N CYS A 173 -0.39 -2.11 -13.19
CA CYS A 173 -1.04 -1.19 -14.11
C CYS A 173 -1.06 -1.73 -15.54
N LEU A 174 0.03 -2.36 -16.01
CA LEU A 174 0.08 -3.04 -17.32
C LEU A 174 -0.91 -4.20 -17.39
N ALA A 175 -0.99 -5.02 -16.32
CA ALA A 175 -1.98 -6.10 -16.24
C ALA A 175 -3.41 -5.55 -16.34
N MET A 176 -3.68 -4.38 -15.73
CA MET A 176 -4.99 -3.72 -15.84
C MET A 176 -5.28 -3.26 -17.26
N LEU A 177 -4.30 -2.71 -17.99
CA LEU A 177 -4.47 -2.35 -19.41
C LEU A 177 -4.78 -3.57 -20.29
N ILE A 178 -4.12 -4.72 -20.02
CA ILE A 178 -4.41 -5.98 -20.70
C ILE A 178 -5.86 -6.39 -20.44
N GLN A 179 -6.31 -6.34 -19.18
CA GLN A 179 -7.68 -6.70 -18.81
C GLN A 179 -8.72 -5.78 -19.48
N CYS A 180 -8.47 -4.47 -19.54
CA CYS A 180 -9.35 -3.53 -20.24
C CYS A 180 -9.43 -3.83 -21.73
N SER A 181 -8.30 -4.12 -22.38
CA SER A 181 -8.24 -4.48 -23.80
C SER A 181 -8.98 -5.78 -24.08
N LEU A 182 -8.79 -6.81 -23.25
CA LEU A 182 -9.51 -8.09 -23.37
C LEU A 182 -11.03 -7.90 -23.19
N ALA A 183 -11.45 -7.10 -22.24
CA ALA A 183 -12.87 -6.82 -22.01
C ALA A 183 -13.55 -6.12 -23.22
N ARG A 184 -12.77 -5.39 -24.04
CA ARG A 184 -13.24 -4.77 -25.29
C ARG A 184 -13.09 -5.67 -26.52
N GLY A 185 -12.45 -6.82 -26.40
CA GLY A 185 -12.11 -7.68 -27.53
C GLY A 185 -10.93 -7.18 -28.38
N ASP A 186 -10.17 -6.18 -27.90
CA ASP A 186 -8.98 -5.63 -28.56
C ASP A 186 -7.76 -6.50 -28.28
N LEU A 187 -7.66 -7.62 -29.02
CA LEU A 187 -6.62 -8.61 -28.82
C LEU A 187 -5.23 -8.10 -29.23
N ASP A 188 -5.15 -7.21 -30.20
CA ASP A 188 -3.87 -6.66 -30.67
C ASP A 188 -3.24 -5.77 -29.61
N ASN A 189 -4.03 -4.87 -29.02
CA ASN A 189 -3.57 -4.03 -27.93
C ASN A 189 -3.24 -4.89 -26.69
N ALA A 190 -4.08 -5.86 -26.33
CA ALA A 190 -3.79 -6.76 -25.22
C ALA A 190 -2.43 -7.48 -25.39
N ARG A 191 -2.15 -8.00 -26.59
CA ARG A 191 -0.87 -8.66 -26.92
C ARG A 191 0.31 -7.67 -26.85
N SER A 192 0.13 -6.45 -27.34
CA SER A 192 1.16 -5.40 -27.26
C SER A 192 1.53 -5.08 -25.80
N GLN A 193 0.54 -4.92 -24.92
CA GLN A 193 0.78 -4.66 -23.49
C GLN A 193 1.40 -5.89 -22.79
N LEU A 194 1.01 -7.10 -23.15
CA LEU A 194 1.61 -8.33 -22.63
C LEU A 194 3.10 -8.42 -22.98
N ASN A 195 3.47 -8.20 -24.25
CA ASN A 195 4.88 -8.17 -24.66
C ASN A 195 5.69 -7.11 -23.88
N ARG A 196 5.10 -5.96 -23.59
CA ARG A 196 5.73 -4.94 -22.76
C ARG A 196 5.96 -5.43 -21.34
N LEU A 197 4.97 -6.09 -20.74
CA LEU A 197 5.06 -6.68 -19.40
C LEU A 197 6.14 -7.76 -19.34
N GLU A 198 6.18 -8.67 -20.31
CA GLU A 198 7.19 -9.74 -20.42
C GLU A 198 8.61 -9.17 -20.56
N ASN A 199 8.80 -8.12 -21.37
CA ASN A 199 10.08 -7.44 -21.51
C ASN A 199 10.55 -6.80 -20.20
N LEU A 200 9.63 -6.25 -19.41
CA LEU A 200 9.96 -5.71 -18.09
C LEU A 200 10.40 -6.83 -17.14
N LEU A 201 9.68 -7.94 -17.10
CA LEU A 201 10.02 -9.11 -16.28
C LEU A 201 11.35 -9.76 -16.72
N GLY A 202 11.59 -9.89 -18.03
CA GLY A 202 12.80 -10.53 -18.59
C GLY A 202 14.09 -9.76 -18.34
N ASN A 203 14.01 -8.44 -18.08
CA ASN A 203 15.18 -7.61 -17.80
C ASN A 203 15.70 -7.70 -16.34
N GLY A 204 15.15 -8.58 -15.50
CA GLY A 204 15.70 -8.96 -14.20
C GLY A 204 15.84 -7.81 -13.19
N LYS A 205 15.00 -6.78 -13.27
CA LYS A 205 15.00 -5.61 -12.38
C LYS A 205 13.98 -5.71 -11.24
N TYR A 206 13.58 -6.94 -10.88
CA TYR A 206 12.54 -7.17 -9.85
C TYR A 206 13.05 -8.09 -8.75
#